data_49c6f4a84900d757db9375d997737751
#
_entry.id   49c6f4a84900d757db9375d997737751
#
_cell.length_a   1.000
_cell.length_b   1.000
_cell.length_c   1.000
_cell.angle_alpha   90.00
_cell.angle_beta   90.00
_cell.angle_gamma   90.00
#
_symmetry.space_group_name_H-M   'P 1'
#
loop_
_entity.id
_entity.type
_entity.pdbx_description
1 polymer ?
#
loop_
_entity_poly.entity_id
_entity_poly.type
_entity_poly.pdbx_seq_one_letter_code
_entity_poly.pdbx_strand_id
1 'polypeptide(L)'
;MESSINPATMVVWGGLLIGLIFGAVANKTNFCTMGAISDVVNMEHWGRMRMWFLALAVAIIGTSVLSYMGLIDLTKSIYQRPTLPLLSLILGGALFGVGMTLAGGCVNKNLIRVGGGNLRSLVVLIIVAISGYMTLKGLFGQWRASYLDPVSVDLTKLGLANQALSTMVSKFTGLPEQMGLMVTAGVIALGLLGFAFKDKRFRANTSQIVGALVLGGLVVAAWYLTGHLGYGENPDTLETIYFATNTRTLESLSFVAPAAFSLEMLLLWTDASLKVTFGIATAVGVALGSWVYALASGNFRWKDEGFSSFDDLRSQMLGAVLMGFGGVTALGCTVGQGLSGASTLAIGSFVAVFGIVAGAVATMKYQIWRA
;
A
#
# COMPACT_ATOMS: atom_id res chain seq x y z
N MET A 1 6.62 23.08 32.32
CA MET A 1 5.64 22.97 31.22
C MET A 1 6.33 22.27 30.07
N GLU A 2 6.41 20.97 30.11
CA GLU A 2 6.79 20.18 28.92
C GLU A 2 5.59 20.22 27.99
N SER A 3 5.75 20.90 26.87
CA SER A 3 4.82 20.82 25.75
C SER A 3 4.92 19.42 25.16
N SER A 4 4.29 18.44 25.79
CA SER A 4 4.14 17.12 25.21
C SER A 4 3.35 17.28 23.91
N ILE A 5 4.03 17.20 22.79
CA ILE A 5 3.40 17.23 21.46
C ILE A 5 2.32 16.17 21.47
N ASN A 6 1.09 16.55 21.20
CA ASN A 6 -0.04 15.61 21.14
C ASN A 6 0.30 14.46 20.18
N PRO A 7 0.26 13.19 20.60
CA PRO A 7 0.62 12.04 19.77
C PRO A 7 -0.10 12.03 18.41
N ALA A 8 -1.37 12.45 18.38
CA ALA A 8 -2.13 12.57 17.13
C ALA A 8 -1.50 13.57 16.16
N THR A 9 -1.07 14.73 16.66
CA THR A 9 -0.41 15.76 15.84
C THR A 9 0.92 15.24 15.28
N MET A 10 1.69 14.52 16.11
CA MET A 10 2.97 13.93 15.70
C MET A 10 2.78 12.88 14.61
N VAL A 11 1.75 12.03 14.72
CA VAL A 11 1.42 11.02 13.71
C VAL A 11 1.00 11.64 12.38
N VAL A 12 0.21 12.71 12.40
CA VAL A 12 -0.24 13.42 11.18
C VAL A 12 0.94 14.11 10.48
N TRP A 13 1.75 14.89 11.21
CA TRP A 13 2.90 15.56 10.59
C TRP A 13 4.01 14.59 10.16
N GLY A 14 4.25 13.54 10.94
CA GLY A 14 5.16 12.48 10.56
C GLY A 14 4.68 11.74 9.32
N GLY A 15 3.37 11.46 9.22
CA GLY A 15 2.75 10.89 8.02
C GLY A 15 2.91 11.79 6.79
N LEU A 16 2.68 13.10 6.95
CA LEU A 16 2.90 14.07 5.88
C LEU A 16 4.36 14.07 5.39
N LEU A 17 5.32 14.07 6.32
CA LEU A 17 6.74 14.04 5.99
C LEU A 17 7.14 12.74 5.27
N ILE A 18 6.68 11.59 5.77
CA ILE A 18 6.88 10.29 5.12
C ILE A 18 6.31 10.33 3.70
N GLY A 19 5.10 10.85 3.52
CA GLY A 19 4.46 11.00 2.22
C GLY A 19 5.26 11.91 1.27
N LEU A 20 5.74 13.06 1.76
CA LEU A 20 6.57 14.02 0.99
C LEU A 20 7.82 13.33 0.44
N ILE A 21 8.57 12.64 1.29
CA ILE A 21 9.80 11.94 0.88
C ILE A 21 9.45 10.81 -0.10
N PHE A 22 8.40 10.04 0.19
CA PHE A 22 7.94 8.96 -0.69
C PHE A 22 7.59 9.48 -2.08
N GLY A 23 6.80 10.56 -2.17
CA GLY A 23 6.37 11.16 -3.43
C GLY A 23 7.54 11.68 -4.27
N ALA A 24 8.48 12.39 -3.65
CA ALA A 24 9.67 12.91 -4.31
C ALA A 24 10.56 11.78 -4.85
N VAL A 25 10.87 10.77 -4.01
CA VAL A 25 11.72 9.63 -4.39
C VAL A 25 11.03 8.76 -5.44
N ALA A 26 9.75 8.47 -5.28
CA ALA A 26 9.00 7.65 -6.24
C ALA A 26 8.83 8.35 -7.60
N ASN A 27 8.73 9.69 -7.64
CA ASN A 27 8.76 10.46 -8.87
C ASN A 27 10.13 10.37 -9.53
N LYS A 28 11.21 10.66 -8.79
CA LYS A 28 12.60 10.63 -9.28
C LYS A 28 12.97 9.26 -9.86
N THR A 29 12.61 8.18 -9.19
CA THR A 29 13.00 6.82 -9.56
C THR A 29 12.00 6.10 -10.46
N ASN A 30 10.88 6.75 -10.77
CA ASN A 30 9.77 6.16 -11.52
C ASN A 30 9.24 4.85 -10.88
N PHE A 31 9.22 4.81 -9.54
CA PHE A 31 8.73 3.66 -8.79
C PHE A 31 7.24 3.42 -9.08
N CYS A 32 6.92 2.28 -9.67
CA CYS A 32 5.57 1.93 -10.08
C CYS A 32 5.42 0.42 -10.23
N THR A 33 4.49 -0.18 -9.51
CA THR A 33 4.22 -1.62 -9.57
C THR A 33 3.68 -2.05 -10.93
N MET A 34 2.67 -1.32 -11.43
CA MET A 34 2.10 -1.58 -12.77
C MET A 34 3.18 -1.48 -13.85
N GLY A 35 4.01 -0.44 -13.80
CA GLY A 35 5.12 -0.30 -14.72
C GLY A 35 6.18 -1.40 -14.58
N ALA A 36 6.45 -1.88 -13.37
CA ALA A 36 7.37 -3.00 -13.17
C ALA A 36 6.84 -4.31 -13.77
N ILE A 37 5.53 -4.57 -13.63
CA ILE A 37 4.87 -5.73 -14.25
C ILE A 37 4.87 -5.59 -15.77
N SER A 38 4.53 -4.40 -16.29
CA SER A 38 4.52 -4.12 -17.73
C SER A 38 5.90 -4.29 -18.37
N ASP A 39 6.98 -3.84 -17.71
CA ASP A 39 8.34 -4.03 -18.20
C ASP A 39 8.71 -5.51 -18.32
N VAL A 40 8.30 -6.32 -17.35
CA VAL A 40 8.57 -7.76 -17.37
C VAL A 40 7.75 -8.45 -18.45
N VAL A 41 6.46 -8.12 -18.58
CA VAL A 41 5.54 -8.81 -19.52
C VAL A 41 5.79 -8.41 -20.96
N ASN A 42 6.06 -7.13 -21.23
CA ASN A 42 6.12 -6.59 -22.60
C ASN A 42 7.56 -6.42 -23.11
N MET A 43 8.54 -6.23 -22.22
CA MET A 43 9.92 -5.91 -22.59
C MET A 43 10.97 -6.86 -22.00
N GLU A 44 10.55 -7.85 -21.22
CA GLU A 44 11.44 -8.77 -20.47
C GLU A 44 12.47 -8.05 -19.60
N HIS A 45 12.18 -6.81 -19.21
CA HIS A 45 13.10 -5.95 -18.46
C HIS A 45 12.75 -5.95 -16.96
N TRP A 46 13.66 -6.45 -16.14
CA TRP A 46 13.44 -6.67 -14.70
C TRP A 46 13.90 -5.51 -13.78
N GLY A 47 14.43 -4.43 -14.31
CA GLY A 47 15.04 -3.36 -13.49
C GLY A 47 14.12 -2.79 -12.42
N ARG A 48 12.90 -2.34 -12.81
CA ARG A 48 11.92 -1.79 -11.85
C ARG A 48 11.37 -2.86 -10.90
N MET A 49 11.25 -4.11 -11.34
CA MET A 49 10.82 -5.21 -10.47
C MET A 49 11.88 -5.52 -9.40
N ARG A 50 13.17 -5.47 -9.75
CA ARG A 50 14.27 -5.64 -8.79
C ARG A 50 14.30 -4.51 -7.76
N MET A 51 14.06 -3.27 -8.18
CA MET A 51 13.89 -2.13 -7.29
C MET A 51 12.75 -2.37 -6.29
N TRP A 52 11.63 -2.90 -6.78
CA TRP A 52 10.47 -3.21 -5.96
C TRP A 52 10.78 -4.33 -4.93
N PHE A 53 11.45 -5.40 -5.34
CA PHE A 53 11.86 -6.48 -4.44
C PHE A 53 12.90 -6.03 -3.40
N LEU A 54 13.81 -5.13 -3.77
CA LEU A 54 14.76 -4.55 -2.82
C LEU A 54 14.03 -3.71 -1.76
N ALA A 55 13.06 -2.88 -2.17
CA ALA A 55 12.25 -2.09 -1.23
C ALA A 55 11.45 -3.00 -0.28
N LEU A 56 10.89 -4.11 -0.80
CA LEU A 56 10.19 -5.10 0.02
C LEU A 56 11.13 -5.81 1.01
N ALA A 57 12.33 -6.20 0.57
CA ALA A 57 13.32 -6.84 1.46
C ALA A 57 13.70 -5.93 2.64
N VAL A 58 13.94 -4.64 2.36
CA VAL A 58 14.22 -3.63 3.41
C VAL A 58 13.04 -3.48 4.35
N ALA A 59 11.82 -3.40 3.82
CA ALA A 59 10.60 -3.31 4.61
C ALA A 59 10.42 -4.54 5.51
N ILE A 60 10.62 -5.78 5.00
CA ILE A 60 10.54 -7.02 5.79
C ILE A 60 11.56 -7.01 6.92
N ILE A 61 12.83 -6.74 6.61
CA ILE A 61 13.89 -6.73 7.61
C ILE A 61 13.60 -5.70 8.71
N GLY A 62 13.32 -4.45 8.32
CA GLY A 62 13.10 -3.39 9.29
C GLY A 62 11.85 -3.61 10.15
N THR A 63 10.74 -4.04 9.55
CA THR A 63 9.48 -4.33 10.27
C THR A 63 9.67 -5.51 11.24
N SER A 64 10.38 -6.56 10.81
CA SER A 64 10.66 -7.72 11.67
C SER A 64 11.61 -7.36 12.84
N VAL A 65 12.59 -6.49 12.61
CA VAL A 65 13.46 -5.97 13.67
C VAL A 65 12.68 -5.14 14.69
N LEU A 66 11.81 -4.23 14.25
CA LEU A 66 10.95 -3.44 15.15
C LEU A 66 10.05 -4.35 16.01
N SER A 67 9.46 -5.38 15.40
CA SER A 67 8.62 -6.35 16.12
C SER A 67 9.44 -7.20 17.10
N TYR A 68 10.64 -7.64 16.69
CA TYR A 68 11.55 -8.40 17.56
C TYR A 68 12.01 -7.59 18.78
N MET A 69 12.25 -6.29 18.61
CA MET A 69 12.61 -5.38 19.69
C MET A 69 11.42 -5.02 20.60
N GLY A 70 10.21 -5.50 20.28
CA GLY A 70 8.99 -5.18 21.04
C GLY A 70 8.51 -3.74 20.90
N LEU A 71 9.02 -3.00 19.90
CA LEU A 71 8.64 -1.61 19.65
C LEU A 71 7.26 -1.49 19.00
N ILE A 72 6.84 -2.51 18.25
CA ILE A 72 5.52 -2.57 17.60
C ILE A 72 4.91 -3.96 17.77
N ASP A 73 3.59 -4.01 17.90
CA ASP A 73 2.81 -5.25 17.93
C ASP A 73 2.09 -5.45 16.60
N LEU A 74 2.71 -6.21 15.68
CA LEU A 74 2.15 -6.48 14.36
C LEU A 74 0.84 -7.27 14.40
N THR A 75 0.54 -7.99 15.48
CA THR A 75 -0.71 -8.75 15.63
C THR A 75 -1.94 -7.84 15.66
N LYS A 76 -1.75 -6.58 16.03
CA LYS A 76 -2.77 -5.53 16.01
C LYS A 76 -3.02 -4.92 14.63
N SER A 77 -2.23 -5.29 13.61
CA SER A 77 -2.43 -4.77 12.24
C SER A 77 -3.62 -5.43 11.55
N ILE A 78 -4.19 -4.72 10.57
CA ILE A 78 -5.28 -5.27 9.74
C ILE A 78 -4.85 -6.51 8.94
N TYR A 79 -3.54 -6.69 8.70
CA TYR A 79 -2.98 -7.78 7.91
C TYR A 79 -2.80 -9.08 8.71
N GLN A 80 -2.78 -9.01 10.05
CA GLN A 80 -2.49 -10.16 10.91
C GLN A 80 -3.75 -10.76 11.59
N ARG A 81 -4.93 -10.40 11.12
CA ARG A 81 -6.19 -10.93 11.65
C ARG A 81 -6.25 -12.45 11.51
N PRO A 82 -6.88 -13.18 12.46
CA PRO A 82 -6.98 -14.64 12.39
C PRO A 82 -7.90 -15.15 11.27
N THR A 83 -8.79 -14.30 10.74
CA THR A 83 -9.67 -14.63 9.61
C THR A 83 -9.05 -14.23 8.29
N LEU A 84 -8.89 -15.18 7.38
CA LEU A 84 -8.32 -14.98 6.04
C LEU A 84 -9.46 -14.96 5.00
N PRO A 85 -9.91 -13.78 4.51
CA PRO A 85 -10.98 -13.67 3.52
C PRO A 85 -10.42 -13.97 2.11
N LEU A 86 -10.23 -15.27 1.81
CA LEU A 86 -9.54 -15.71 0.58
C LEU A 86 -10.17 -15.16 -0.69
N LEU A 87 -11.50 -15.24 -0.81
CA LEU A 87 -12.20 -14.77 -2.01
C LEU A 87 -12.05 -13.26 -2.17
N SER A 88 -12.18 -12.49 -1.09
CA SER A 88 -12.00 -11.03 -1.08
C SER A 88 -10.58 -10.65 -1.50
N LEU A 89 -9.56 -11.36 -1.02
CA LEU A 89 -8.15 -11.08 -1.35
C LEU A 89 -7.81 -11.41 -2.79
N ILE A 90 -8.25 -12.58 -3.30
CA ILE A 90 -7.95 -13.00 -4.67
C ILE A 90 -8.74 -12.16 -5.67
N LEU A 91 -10.06 -12.08 -5.51
CA LEU A 91 -10.93 -11.36 -6.44
C LEU A 91 -10.71 -9.85 -6.36
N GLY A 92 -10.63 -9.30 -5.14
CA GLY A 92 -10.32 -7.89 -4.93
C GLY A 92 -8.95 -7.51 -5.52
N GLY A 93 -7.94 -8.35 -5.29
CA GLY A 93 -6.62 -8.19 -5.89
C GLY A 93 -6.66 -8.23 -7.42
N ALA A 94 -7.34 -9.23 -8.00
CA ALA A 94 -7.47 -9.36 -9.45
C ALA A 94 -8.19 -8.16 -10.08
N LEU A 95 -9.31 -7.72 -9.50
CA LEU A 95 -10.03 -6.53 -9.95
C LEU A 95 -9.19 -5.25 -9.85
N PHE A 96 -8.41 -5.12 -8.76
CA PHE A 96 -7.45 -4.02 -8.64
C PHE A 96 -6.39 -4.07 -9.74
N GLY A 97 -5.85 -5.26 -10.05
CA GLY A 97 -4.86 -5.49 -11.09
C GLY A 97 -5.39 -5.14 -12.49
N VAL A 98 -6.61 -5.59 -12.82
CA VAL A 98 -7.33 -5.18 -14.03
C VAL A 98 -7.50 -3.67 -14.07
N GLY A 99 -8.01 -3.09 -12.99
CA GLY A 99 -8.29 -1.66 -12.86
C GLY A 99 -7.05 -0.79 -13.06
N MET A 100 -5.91 -1.14 -12.45
CA MET A 100 -4.69 -0.36 -12.59
C MET A 100 -4.09 -0.42 -14.01
N THR A 101 -4.32 -1.51 -14.73
CA THR A 101 -3.89 -1.64 -16.13
C THR A 101 -4.75 -0.80 -17.05
N LEU A 102 -6.08 -0.82 -16.89
CA LEU A 102 -7.02 -0.01 -17.67
C LEU A 102 -6.86 1.49 -17.38
N ALA A 103 -6.60 1.87 -16.13
CA ALA A 103 -6.39 3.27 -15.74
C ALA A 103 -4.96 3.78 -16.00
N GLY A 104 -4.07 2.95 -16.54
CA GLY A 104 -2.70 3.33 -16.88
C GLY A 104 -1.79 3.58 -15.67
N GLY A 105 -2.14 3.09 -14.47
CA GLY A 105 -1.35 3.18 -13.26
C GLY A 105 -2.14 2.90 -11.98
N CYS A 106 -1.47 2.44 -10.93
CA CYS A 106 -2.09 2.25 -9.62
C CYS A 106 -2.34 3.61 -8.93
N VAL A 107 -3.06 3.62 -7.81
CA VAL A 107 -3.42 4.83 -7.06
C VAL A 107 -2.19 5.66 -6.69
N ASN A 108 -1.13 5.02 -6.19
CA ASN A 108 0.14 5.69 -5.90
C ASN A 108 0.74 6.40 -7.13
N LYS A 109 0.74 5.74 -8.30
CA LYS A 109 1.25 6.36 -9.54
C LYS A 109 0.39 7.55 -9.97
N ASN A 110 -0.92 7.48 -9.77
CA ASN A 110 -1.81 8.61 -10.07
C ASN A 110 -1.59 9.78 -9.10
N LEU A 111 -1.35 9.55 -7.80
CA LEU A 111 -0.96 10.58 -6.85
C LEU A 111 0.34 11.29 -7.28
N ILE A 112 1.35 10.53 -7.70
CA ILE A 112 2.62 11.07 -8.21
C ILE A 112 2.39 11.89 -9.47
N ARG A 113 1.55 11.43 -10.39
CA ARG A 113 1.22 12.14 -11.65
C ARG A 113 0.44 13.43 -11.39
N VAL A 114 -0.48 13.44 -10.43
CA VAL A 114 -1.19 14.67 -10.01
C VAL A 114 -0.19 15.70 -9.50
N GLY A 115 0.77 15.31 -8.67
CA GLY A 115 1.86 16.19 -8.25
C GLY A 115 2.69 16.73 -9.43
N GLY A 116 2.86 15.95 -10.50
CA GLY A 116 3.50 16.37 -11.75
C GLY A 116 2.64 17.24 -12.67
N GLY A 117 1.38 17.56 -12.30
CA GLY A 117 0.48 18.43 -13.07
C GLY A 117 -0.45 17.68 -14.05
N ASN A 118 -0.66 16.37 -13.91
CA ASN A 118 -1.52 15.60 -14.80
C ASN A 118 -2.97 15.57 -14.28
N LEU A 119 -3.87 16.34 -14.95
CA LEU A 119 -5.28 16.46 -14.59
C LEU A 119 -6.08 15.16 -14.82
N ARG A 120 -5.72 14.38 -15.82
CA ARG A 120 -6.33 13.07 -16.09
C ARG A 120 -6.20 12.12 -14.88
N SER A 121 -5.02 12.12 -14.24
CA SER A 121 -4.78 11.34 -13.03
C SER A 121 -5.61 11.82 -11.83
N LEU A 122 -5.93 13.10 -11.77
CA LEU A 122 -6.83 13.65 -10.74
C LEU A 122 -8.25 13.08 -10.88
N VAL A 123 -8.78 13.05 -12.12
CA VAL A 123 -10.10 12.44 -12.40
C VAL A 123 -10.12 10.97 -11.98
N VAL A 124 -9.09 10.22 -12.35
CA VAL A 124 -8.95 8.81 -11.93
C VAL A 124 -8.96 8.67 -10.41
N LEU A 125 -8.23 9.52 -9.67
CA LEU A 125 -8.19 9.49 -8.20
C LEU A 125 -9.53 9.81 -7.56
N ILE A 126 -10.28 10.77 -8.11
CA ILE A 126 -11.63 11.10 -7.60
C ILE A 126 -12.56 9.90 -7.77
N ILE A 127 -12.53 9.23 -8.92
CA ILE A 127 -13.37 8.04 -9.16
C ILE A 127 -12.95 6.87 -8.26
N VAL A 128 -11.64 6.66 -8.05
CA VAL A 128 -11.12 5.67 -7.08
C VAL A 128 -11.62 5.98 -5.68
N ALA A 129 -11.58 7.26 -5.27
CA ALA A 129 -12.04 7.67 -3.94
C ALA A 129 -13.54 7.43 -3.77
N ILE A 130 -14.37 7.77 -4.77
CA ILE A 130 -15.81 7.50 -4.76
C ILE A 130 -16.09 5.99 -4.68
N SER A 131 -15.51 5.20 -5.58
CA SER A 131 -15.70 3.75 -5.61
C SER A 131 -15.17 3.08 -4.33
N GLY A 132 -14.02 3.54 -3.83
CA GLY A 132 -13.46 3.07 -2.57
C GLY A 132 -14.38 3.39 -1.38
N TYR A 133 -14.93 4.60 -1.31
CA TYR A 133 -15.87 4.98 -0.26
C TYR A 133 -17.17 4.18 -0.33
N MET A 134 -17.72 3.98 -1.54
CA MET A 134 -18.87 3.08 -1.74
C MET A 134 -18.59 1.65 -1.30
N THR A 135 -17.33 1.19 -1.38
CA THR A 135 -16.92 -0.15 -0.94
C THR A 135 -16.67 -0.21 0.57
N LEU A 136 -16.26 0.89 1.19
CA LEU A 136 -16.08 0.97 2.65
C LEU A 136 -17.40 1.07 3.40
N LYS A 137 -18.29 1.97 2.97
CA LYS A 137 -19.49 2.36 3.73
C LYS A 137 -20.80 2.35 2.91
N GLY A 138 -20.73 2.08 1.60
CA GLY A 138 -21.88 2.16 0.70
C GLY A 138 -22.32 0.80 0.14
N LEU A 139 -23.01 0.85 -1.01
CA LEU A 139 -23.63 -0.29 -1.68
C LEU A 139 -22.64 -1.44 -1.97
N PHE A 140 -21.46 -1.11 -2.45
CA PHE A 140 -20.42 -2.10 -2.74
C PHE A 140 -19.89 -2.77 -1.46
N GLY A 141 -19.93 -2.06 -0.33
CA GLY A 141 -19.59 -2.61 0.98
C GLY A 141 -20.57 -3.70 1.41
N GLN A 142 -21.88 -3.49 1.15
CA GLN A 142 -22.89 -4.50 1.42
C GLN A 142 -22.69 -5.76 0.56
N TRP A 143 -22.41 -5.60 -0.74
CA TRP A 143 -22.11 -6.74 -1.61
C TRP A 143 -20.86 -7.50 -1.16
N ARG A 144 -19.78 -6.78 -0.84
CA ARG A 144 -18.56 -7.39 -0.32
C ARG A 144 -18.85 -8.22 0.95
N ALA A 145 -19.53 -7.62 1.93
CA ALA A 145 -19.83 -8.27 3.20
C ALA A 145 -20.77 -9.46 3.05
N SER A 146 -21.72 -9.42 2.09
CA SER A 146 -22.70 -10.50 1.90
C SER A 146 -22.18 -11.67 1.06
N TYR A 147 -21.30 -11.42 0.09
CA TYR A 147 -20.91 -12.45 -0.90
C TYR A 147 -19.41 -12.80 -0.87
N LEU A 148 -18.54 -11.87 -0.54
CA LEU A 148 -17.09 -12.10 -0.63
C LEU A 148 -16.46 -12.44 0.73
N ASP A 149 -16.74 -11.64 1.76
CA ASP A 149 -16.15 -11.80 3.09
C ASP A 149 -16.59 -13.10 3.81
N PRO A 150 -17.80 -13.68 3.59
CA PRO A 150 -18.17 -14.95 4.20
C PRO A 150 -17.29 -16.13 3.75
N VAL A 151 -16.69 -16.06 2.54
CA VAL A 151 -15.76 -17.07 2.05
C VAL A 151 -14.39 -16.83 2.67
N SER A 152 -14.27 -17.11 3.95
CA SER A 152 -13.07 -16.90 4.75
C SER A 152 -12.63 -18.18 5.44
N VAL A 153 -11.32 -18.31 5.63
CA VAL A 153 -10.72 -19.40 6.41
C VAL A 153 -10.39 -18.86 7.81
N ASP A 154 -10.98 -19.47 8.81
CA ASP A 154 -10.67 -19.18 10.20
C ASP A 154 -9.43 -20.01 10.62
N LEU A 155 -8.31 -19.32 10.76
CA LEU A 155 -7.03 -19.93 11.10
C LEU A 155 -6.98 -20.42 12.55
N THR A 156 -7.86 -19.91 13.42
CA THR A 156 -7.93 -20.39 14.83
C THR A 156 -8.34 -21.85 14.88
N LYS A 157 -9.20 -22.31 13.97
CA LYS A 157 -9.57 -23.72 13.83
C LYS A 157 -8.40 -24.63 13.43
N LEU A 158 -7.38 -24.04 12.81
CA LEU A 158 -6.12 -24.71 12.50
C LEU A 158 -5.07 -24.53 13.61
N GLY A 159 -5.45 -23.90 14.73
CA GLY A 159 -4.58 -23.62 15.86
C GLY A 159 -3.50 -22.59 15.55
N LEU A 160 -3.80 -21.63 14.65
CA LEU A 160 -2.92 -20.51 14.32
C LEU A 160 -3.54 -19.22 14.86
N ALA A 161 -2.76 -18.43 15.60
CA ALA A 161 -3.25 -17.21 16.24
C ALA A 161 -3.44 -16.06 15.21
N ASN A 162 -2.68 -16.06 14.12
CA ASN A 162 -2.68 -15.01 13.11
C ASN A 162 -2.24 -15.55 11.74
N GLN A 163 -2.21 -14.66 10.73
CA GLN A 163 -1.83 -14.98 9.34
C GLN A 163 -0.32 -14.91 9.06
N ALA A 164 0.54 -14.70 10.08
CA ALA A 164 1.96 -14.59 9.83
C ALA A 164 2.57 -15.92 9.39
N LEU A 165 3.36 -15.91 8.34
CA LEU A 165 4.18 -17.04 7.92
C LEU A 165 5.10 -17.50 9.05
N SER A 166 5.61 -16.57 9.85
CA SER A 166 6.46 -16.86 11.02
C SER A 166 5.75 -17.73 12.05
N THR A 167 4.48 -17.44 12.38
CA THR A 167 3.68 -18.25 13.31
C THR A 167 3.47 -19.67 12.76
N MET A 168 3.25 -19.81 11.45
CA MET A 168 3.17 -21.14 10.84
C MET A 168 4.49 -21.90 10.91
N VAL A 169 5.61 -21.24 10.57
CA VAL A 169 6.94 -21.86 10.65
C VAL A 169 7.23 -22.27 12.10
N SER A 170 6.98 -21.41 13.09
CA SER A 170 7.17 -21.73 14.51
C SER A 170 6.36 -22.94 14.93
N LYS A 171 5.11 -23.06 14.50
CA LYS A 171 4.25 -24.20 14.80
C LYS A 171 4.75 -25.53 14.19
N PHE A 172 5.23 -25.49 12.93
CA PHE A 172 5.74 -26.69 12.27
C PHE A 172 7.14 -27.12 12.71
N THR A 173 7.99 -26.16 13.10
CA THR A 173 9.37 -26.44 13.49
C THR A 173 9.57 -26.55 14.99
N GLY A 174 8.57 -26.17 15.81
CA GLY A 174 8.69 -26.10 17.26
C GLY A 174 9.59 -24.96 17.77
N LEU A 175 9.99 -24.03 16.91
CA LEU A 175 10.82 -22.88 17.28
C LEU A 175 10.02 -21.84 18.09
N PRO A 176 10.66 -21.11 19.02
CA PRO A 176 10.04 -19.94 19.65
C PRO A 176 9.55 -18.94 18.60
N GLU A 177 8.44 -18.26 18.83
CA GLU A 177 7.81 -17.36 17.85
C GLU A 177 8.75 -16.27 17.35
N GLN A 178 9.56 -15.70 18.24
CA GLN A 178 10.57 -14.70 17.88
C GLN A 178 11.66 -15.24 16.94
N MET A 179 12.13 -16.48 17.17
CA MET A 179 13.09 -17.13 16.26
C MET A 179 12.44 -17.47 14.92
N GLY A 180 11.19 -17.95 14.93
CA GLY A 180 10.43 -18.20 13.71
C GLY A 180 10.25 -16.94 12.87
N LEU A 181 10.01 -15.79 13.50
CA LEU A 181 9.95 -14.50 12.83
C LEU A 181 11.27 -14.16 12.15
N MET A 182 12.37 -14.21 12.86
CA MET A 182 13.69 -13.82 12.31
C MET A 182 14.16 -14.78 11.19
N VAL A 183 13.94 -16.08 11.35
CA VAL A 183 14.30 -17.08 10.33
C VAL A 183 13.46 -16.86 9.06
N THR A 184 12.14 -16.72 9.20
CA THR A 184 11.24 -16.54 8.04
C THR A 184 11.55 -15.23 7.33
N ALA A 185 11.70 -14.14 8.08
CA ALA A 185 12.06 -12.83 7.53
C ALA A 185 13.43 -12.88 6.83
N GLY A 186 14.41 -13.50 7.47
CA GLY A 186 15.77 -13.65 6.92
C GLY A 186 15.80 -14.44 5.62
N VAL A 187 15.14 -15.59 5.56
CA VAL A 187 15.09 -16.42 4.34
C VAL A 187 14.43 -15.68 3.19
N ILE A 188 13.26 -15.06 3.43
CA ILE A 188 12.55 -14.32 2.39
C ILE A 188 13.35 -13.10 1.93
N ALA A 189 13.88 -12.32 2.87
CA ALA A 189 14.66 -11.13 2.55
C ALA A 189 15.95 -11.48 1.79
N LEU A 190 16.68 -12.53 2.19
CA LEU A 190 17.88 -12.99 1.48
C LEU A 190 17.55 -13.46 0.07
N GLY A 191 16.43 -14.17 -0.12
CA GLY A 191 15.96 -14.57 -1.45
C GLY A 191 15.67 -13.37 -2.35
N LEU A 192 14.96 -12.35 -1.82
CA LEU A 192 14.65 -11.11 -2.55
C LEU A 192 15.92 -10.30 -2.87
N LEU A 193 16.84 -10.17 -1.91
CA LEU A 193 18.13 -9.49 -2.10
C LEU A 193 18.98 -10.22 -3.14
N GLY A 194 19.09 -11.55 -3.05
CA GLY A 194 19.82 -12.37 -4.01
C GLY A 194 19.29 -12.18 -5.44
N PHE A 195 17.95 -12.19 -5.59
CA PHE A 195 17.33 -11.92 -6.90
C PHE A 195 17.57 -10.48 -7.37
N ALA A 196 17.43 -9.48 -6.47
CA ALA A 196 17.62 -8.08 -6.83
C ALA A 196 19.05 -7.81 -7.30
N PHE A 197 20.06 -8.30 -6.58
CA PHE A 197 21.46 -8.05 -6.88
C PHE A 197 22.10 -9.04 -7.89
N LYS A 198 21.38 -10.01 -8.43
CA LYS A 198 21.89 -10.92 -9.46
C LYS A 198 22.31 -10.19 -10.73
N ASP A 199 21.66 -9.10 -11.09
CA ASP A 199 21.87 -8.37 -12.35
C ASP A 199 22.93 -7.25 -12.20
N LYS A 200 23.94 -7.28 -13.06
CA LYS A 200 25.01 -6.25 -13.10
C LYS A 200 24.48 -4.85 -13.45
N ARG A 201 23.46 -4.76 -14.33
CA ARG A 201 22.85 -3.49 -14.73
C ARG A 201 22.12 -2.82 -13.57
N PHE A 202 21.39 -3.61 -12.77
CA PHE A 202 20.72 -3.10 -11.58
C PHE A 202 21.74 -2.62 -10.54
N ARG A 203 22.84 -3.39 -10.29
CA ARG A 203 23.91 -3.00 -9.36
C ARG A 203 24.60 -1.70 -9.74
N ALA A 204 24.66 -1.37 -11.02
CA ALA A 204 25.24 -0.11 -11.50
C ALA A 204 24.28 1.08 -11.37
N ASN A 205 22.97 0.85 -11.13
CA ASN A 205 21.95 1.90 -11.04
C ASN A 205 21.76 2.36 -9.59
N THR A 206 22.67 3.19 -9.11
CA THR A 206 22.65 3.74 -7.73
C THR A 206 21.32 4.45 -7.41
N SER A 207 20.71 5.14 -8.38
CA SER A 207 19.45 5.85 -8.15
C SER A 207 18.30 4.91 -7.79
N GLN A 208 18.20 3.75 -8.48
CA GLN A 208 17.18 2.76 -8.16
C GLN A 208 17.45 2.05 -6.82
N ILE A 209 18.71 1.78 -6.50
CA ILE A 209 19.08 1.16 -5.22
C ILE A 209 18.75 2.09 -4.06
N VAL A 210 19.24 3.34 -4.09
CA VAL A 210 18.95 4.33 -3.04
C VAL A 210 17.45 4.56 -2.92
N GLY A 211 16.74 4.69 -4.06
CA GLY A 211 15.28 4.82 -4.05
C GLY A 211 14.59 3.66 -3.37
N ALA A 212 14.99 2.42 -3.64
CA ALA A 212 14.43 1.23 -3.01
C ALA A 212 14.69 1.20 -1.49
N LEU A 213 15.91 1.54 -1.06
CA LEU A 213 16.27 1.61 0.36
C LEU A 213 15.43 2.65 1.10
N VAL A 214 15.27 3.85 0.51
CA VAL A 214 14.45 4.91 1.10
C VAL A 214 12.98 4.48 1.16
N LEU A 215 12.41 4.00 0.06
CA LEU A 215 10.98 3.61 0.02
C LEU A 215 10.67 2.47 0.97
N GLY A 216 11.53 1.45 1.06
CA GLY A 216 11.41 0.38 2.05
C GLY A 216 11.56 0.89 3.49
N GLY A 217 12.52 1.78 3.73
CA GLY A 217 12.72 2.43 5.03
C GLY A 217 11.54 3.29 5.47
N LEU A 218 10.85 3.97 4.53
CA LEU A 218 9.65 4.75 4.84
C LEU A 218 8.47 3.86 5.27
N VAL A 219 8.36 2.63 4.75
CA VAL A 219 7.36 1.65 5.24
C VAL A 219 7.65 1.29 6.70
N VAL A 220 8.93 1.07 7.05
CA VAL A 220 9.37 0.77 8.42
C VAL A 220 9.12 1.97 9.34
N ALA A 221 9.47 3.18 8.88
CA ALA A 221 9.21 4.42 9.61
C ALA A 221 7.71 4.67 9.86
N ALA A 222 6.85 4.31 8.90
CA ALA A 222 5.40 4.39 9.05
C ALA A 222 4.88 3.42 10.14
N TRP A 223 5.38 2.18 10.16
CA TRP A 223 5.06 1.22 11.22
C TRP A 223 5.52 1.71 12.59
N TYR A 224 6.72 2.26 12.71
CA TYR A 224 7.25 2.81 13.94
C TYR A 224 6.44 4.04 14.42
N LEU A 225 6.13 4.95 13.50
CA LEU A 225 5.38 6.17 13.81
C LEU A 225 3.98 5.85 14.36
N THR A 226 3.24 4.96 13.71
CA THR A 226 1.86 4.64 14.12
C THR A 226 1.80 3.61 15.25
N GLY A 227 2.74 2.65 15.29
CA GLY A 227 2.72 1.53 16.23
C GLY A 227 3.43 1.80 17.55
N HIS A 228 4.41 2.72 17.57
CA HIS A 228 5.16 3.08 18.78
C HIS A 228 4.85 4.50 19.24
N LEU A 229 5.11 5.49 18.40
CA LEU A 229 4.91 6.91 18.76
C LEU A 229 3.43 7.32 18.80
N GLY A 230 2.61 6.69 17.97
CA GLY A 230 1.16 6.93 17.91
C GLY A 230 0.34 6.00 18.81
N TYR A 231 0.96 5.17 19.64
CA TYR A 231 0.28 4.29 20.59
C TYR A 231 0.32 4.88 21.99
N GLY A 232 -0.82 4.97 22.66
CA GLY A 232 -0.89 5.51 24.00
C GLY A 232 -2.29 5.47 24.59
N GLU A 233 -2.43 5.87 25.85
CA GLU A 233 -3.71 6.02 26.53
C GLU A 233 -4.42 7.29 26.06
N ASN A 234 -5.70 7.17 25.78
CA ASN A 234 -6.57 8.31 25.53
C ASN A 234 -6.92 8.96 26.89
N PRO A 235 -6.58 10.24 27.12
CA PRO A 235 -6.86 10.91 28.39
C PRO A 235 -8.35 10.93 28.76
N ASP A 236 -9.24 10.91 27.76
CA ASP A 236 -10.69 11.02 27.99
C ASP A 236 -11.35 9.67 28.32
N THR A 237 -10.85 8.56 27.75
CA THR A 237 -11.46 7.23 27.90
C THR A 237 -10.61 6.23 28.69
N LEU A 238 -9.34 6.55 28.98
CA LEU A 238 -8.34 5.68 29.59
C LEU A 238 -8.09 4.37 28.83
N GLU A 239 -8.56 4.31 27.57
CA GLU A 239 -8.32 3.18 26.68
C GLU A 239 -7.02 3.39 25.89
N THR A 240 -6.26 2.33 25.70
CA THR A 240 -5.10 2.36 24.80
C THR A 240 -5.54 2.35 23.35
N ILE A 241 -5.17 3.38 22.61
CA ILE A 241 -5.56 3.55 21.20
C ILE A 241 -4.35 3.89 20.33
N TYR A 242 -4.53 3.68 19.03
CA TYR A 242 -3.61 4.17 18.01
C TYR A 242 -4.13 5.53 17.51
N PHE A 243 -3.44 6.61 17.90
CA PHE A 243 -3.84 7.97 17.59
C PHE A 243 -3.77 8.27 16.09
N ALA A 244 -4.74 9.01 15.59
CA ALA A 244 -4.80 9.51 14.22
C ALA A 244 -4.69 8.42 13.14
N THR A 245 -5.15 7.20 13.41
CA THR A 245 -5.29 6.12 12.42
C THR A 245 -6.76 5.92 12.05
N ASN A 246 -7.05 5.54 10.80
CA ASN A 246 -8.43 5.29 10.34
C ASN A 246 -9.01 3.99 10.87
N THR A 247 -8.17 2.97 11.01
CA THR A 247 -8.57 1.61 11.42
C THR A 247 -8.57 1.44 12.94
N ARG A 248 -8.15 2.45 13.71
CA ARG A 248 -7.87 2.37 15.16
C ARG A 248 -6.86 1.26 15.52
N THR A 249 -6.04 0.88 14.56
CA THR A 249 -4.93 -0.07 14.70
C THR A 249 -3.67 0.55 14.14
N LEU A 250 -2.51 -0.10 14.32
CA LEU A 250 -1.31 0.41 13.67
C LEU A 250 -1.43 0.29 12.15
N GLU A 251 -0.95 1.30 11.45
CA GLU A 251 -1.03 1.45 10.00
C GLU A 251 0.34 1.72 9.39
N SER A 252 0.53 1.33 8.15
CA SER A 252 1.63 1.77 7.31
C SER A 252 1.09 2.28 5.97
N LEU A 253 1.97 2.46 4.99
CA LEU A 253 1.62 3.10 3.74
C LEU A 253 0.55 2.32 2.96
N SER A 254 -0.56 2.97 2.68
CA SER A 254 -1.63 2.52 1.79
C SER A 254 -2.29 3.75 1.16
N PHE A 255 -2.95 3.63 0.00
CA PHE A 255 -3.43 4.82 -0.70
C PHE A 255 -4.89 4.73 -1.18
N VAL A 256 -5.52 3.55 -1.24
CA VAL A 256 -6.93 3.45 -1.68
C VAL A 256 -7.88 3.90 -0.59
N ALA A 257 -7.78 3.31 0.60
CA ALA A 257 -8.63 3.71 1.72
C ALA A 257 -8.39 5.17 2.14
N PRO A 258 -7.15 5.68 2.23
CA PRO A 258 -6.89 7.09 2.45
C PRO A 258 -7.50 8.03 1.41
N ALA A 259 -7.52 7.66 0.12
CA ALA A 259 -8.20 8.45 -0.90
C ALA A 259 -9.72 8.53 -0.64
N ALA A 260 -10.33 7.41 -0.24
CA ALA A 260 -11.75 7.36 0.13
C ALA A 260 -12.05 8.20 1.39
N PHE A 261 -11.20 8.11 2.43
CA PHE A 261 -11.35 8.92 3.64
C PHE A 261 -11.06 10.40 3.41
N SER A 262 -10.17 10.75 2.46
CA SER A 262 -9.98 12.13 2.04
C SER A 262 -11.25 12.72 1.41
N LEU A 263 -11.95 11.93 0.60
CA LEU A 263 -13.24 12.31 0.03
C LEU A 263 -14.31 12.47 1.12
N GLU A 264 -14.41 11.52 2.06
CA GLU A 264 -15.32 11.61 3.20
C GLU A 264 -15.12 12.90 4.00
N MET A 265 -13.86 13.21 4.31
CA MET A 265 -13.52 14.42 5.04
C MET A 265 -13.89 15.70 4.27
N LEU A 266 -13.78 15.71 2.95
CA LEU A 266 -14.20 16.84 2.12
C LEU A 266 -15.73 16.97 2.04
N LEU A 267 -16.46 15.85 1.98
CA LEU A 267 -17.93 15.83 1.91
C LEU A 267 -18.57 16.21 3.25
N LEU A 268 -17.96 15.80 4.35
CA LEU A 268 -18.45 16.00 5.71
C LEU A 268 -17.56 16.96 6.50
N TRP A 269 -17.10 18.03 5.84
CA TRP A 269 -16.12 18.97 6.42
C TRP A 269 -16.57 19.61 7.74
N THR A 270 -17.85 19.75 7.95
CA THR A 270 -18.44 20.35 9.18
C THR A 270 -18.51 19.37 10.35
N ASP A 271 -18.24 18.08 10.13
CA ASP A 271 -18.24 17.08 11.20
C ASP A 271 -16.94 17.15 12.01
N ALA A 272 -17.03 17.69 13.22
CA ALA A 272 -15.91 17.84 14.14
C ALA A 272 -15.28 16.49 14.60
N SER A 273 -15.98 15.35 14.38
CA SER A 273 -15.48 14.02 14.70
C SER A 273 -14.45 13.53 13.68
N LEU A 274 -14.51 14.03 12.44
CA LEU A 274 -13.58 13.69 11.37
C LEU A 274 -12.31 14.54 11.51
N LYS A 275 -11.18 13.86 11.69
CA LYS A 275 -9.87 14.48 11.80
C LYS A 275 -8.94 13.94 10.72
N VAL A 276 -7.95 14.74 10.35
CA VAL A 276 -6.88 14.29 9.46
C VAL A 276 -6.15 13.12 10.11
N THR A 277 -6.03 12.03 9.36
CA THR A 277 -5.38 10.81 9.82
C THR A 277 -4.04 10.61 9.14
N PHE A 278 -3.24 9.67 9.64
CA PHE A 278 -1.97 9.25 9.06
C PHE A 278 -2.10 8.94 7.56
N GLY A 279 -3.12 8.16 7.19
CA GLY A 279 -3.35 7.78 5.79
C GLY A 279 -3.63 8.97 4.88
N ILE A 280 -4.52 9.90 5.32
CA ILE A 280 -4.82 11.12 4.57
C ILE A 280 -3.56 11.98 4.42
N ALA A 281 -2.84 12.20 5.53
CA ALA A 281 -1.62 12.99 5.54
C ALA A 281 -0.54 12.42 4.61
N THR A 282 -0.35 11.09 4.61
CA THR A 282 0.60 10.44 3.69
C THR A 282 0.18 10.55 2.24
N ALA A 283 -1.10 10.40 1.90
CA ALA A 283 -1.58 10.52 0.52
C ALA A 283 -1.39 11.94 -0.03
N VAL A 284 -1.74 12.95 0.76
CA VAL A 284 -1.49 14.36 0.44
C VAL A 284 0.01 14.63 0.33
N GLY A 285 0.79 14.10 1.28
CA GLY A 285 2.25 14.20 1.27
C GLY A 285 2.87 13.66 0.00
N VAL A 286 2.41 12.50 -0.52
CA VAL A 286 2.92 11.93 -1.79
C VAL A 286 2.67 12.86 -2.97
N ALA A 287 1.48 13.44 -3.07
CA ALA A 287 1.17 14.38 -4.14
C ALA A 287 2.05 15.66 -4.03
N LEU A 288 2.17 16.22 -2.83
CA LEU A 288 3.01 17.40 -2.56
C LEU A 288 4.50 17.11 -2.79
N GLY A 289 5.02 15.97 -2.35
CA GLY A 289 6.42 15.60 -2.54
C GLY A 289 6.76 15.39 -4.01
N SER A 290 5.84 14.79 -4.77
CA SER A 290 5.97 14.68 -6.21
C SER A 290 5.94 16.05 -6.91
N TRP A 291 5.07 16.96 -6.45
CA TRP A 291 4.98 18.33 -6.95
C TRP A 291 6.27 19.12 -6.70
N VAL A 292 6.78 19.12 -5.47
CA VAL A 292 8.03 19.77 -5.11
C VAL A 292 9.19 19.24 -5.98
N TYR A 293 9.29 17.92 -6.15
CA TYR A 293 10.32 17.33 -7.01
C TYR A 293 10.15 17.74 -8.48
N ALA A 294 8.91 17.74 -8.99
CA ALA A 294 8.62 18.13 -10.37
C ALA A 294 9.00 19.59 -10.65
N LEU A 295 8.75 20.50 -9.70
CA LEU A 295 9.18 21.90 -9.77
C LEU A 295 10.69 22.01 -9.74
N ALA A 296 11.36 21.37 -8.78
CA ALA A 296 12.80 21.43 -8.61
C ALA A 296 13.58 20.85 -9.82
N SER A 297 13.00 19.83 -10.49
CA SER A 297 13.58 19.22 -11.68
C SER A 297 13.21 19.90 -13.01
N GLY A 298 12.38 20.95 -12.98
CA GLY A 298 11.86 21.63 -14.18
C GLY A 298 10.92 20.78 -15.04
N ASN A 299 10.44 19.65 -14.51
CA ASN A 299 9.56 18.72 -15.21
C ASN A 299 8.07 18.96 -14.95
N PHE A 300 7.75 19.94 -14.12
CA PHE A 300 6.36 20.30 -13.87
C PHE A 300 5.74 20.91 -15.13
N ARG A 301 4.68 20.29 -15.62
CA ARG A 301 3.88 20.84 -16.73
C ARG A 301 2.42 20.52 -16.44
N TRP A 302 1.58 21.53 -16.57
CA TRP A 302 0.15 21.30 -16.68
C TRP A 302 -0.08 20.51 -17.98
N LYS A 303 -0.21 19.21 -17.83
CA LYS A 303 -0.54 18.34 -18.96
C LYS A 303 -2.05 18.18 -18.98
N ASP A 304 -2.66 18.93 -19.87
CA ASP A 304 -4.00 18.67 -20.33
C ASP A 304 -3.90 17.62 -21.46
N GLU A 305 -3.30 16.47 -21.14
CA GLU A 305 -3.43 15.28 -21.97
C GLU A 305 -4.87 14.84 -21.82
N GLY A 306 -5.80 15.49 -22.55
CA GLY A 306 -7.18 15.10 -22.65
C GLY A 306 -7.27 13.61 -23.00
N PHE A 307 -8.40 13.02 -22.74
CA PHE A 307 -8.63 11.63 -23.16
C PHE A 307 -8.53 11.57 -24.68
N SER A 308 -7.67 10.71 -25.21
CA SER A 308 -7.40 10.63 -26.66
C SER A 308 -8.62 10.18 -27.46
N SER A 309 -9.55 9.45 -26.80
CA SER A 309 -10.83 9.03 -27.36
C SER A 309 -11.86 8.77 -26.26
N PHE A 310 -13.13 8.66 -26.62
CA PHE A 310 -14.20 8.27 -25.71
C PHE A 310 -13.96 6.87 -25.11
N ASP A 311 -13.41 5.94 -25.87
CA ASP A 311 -13.08 4.60 -25.43
C ASP A 311 -11.95 4.60 -24.40
N ASP A 312 -10.97 5.48 -24.55
CA ASP A 312 -9.89 5.67 -23.56
C ASP A 312 -10.45 6.22 -22.24
N LEU A 313 -11.32 7.24 -22.30
CA LEU A 313 -12.03 7.77 -21.12
C LEU A 313 -12.81 6.66 -20.42
N ARG A 314 -13.64 5.92 -21.16
CA ARG A 314 -14.46 4.83 -20.61
C ARG A 314 -13.61 3.74 -19.96
N SER A 315 -12.54 3.33 -20.63
CA SER A 315 -11.60 2.34 -20.11
C SER A 315 -10.98 2.77 -18.78
N GLN A 316 -10.55 4.04 -18.68
CA GLN A 316 -9.94 4.56 -17.46
C GLN A 316 -10.93 4.75 -16.32
N MET A 317 -12.15 5.21 -16.61
CA MET A 317 -13.20 5.32 -15.60
C MET A 317 -13.56 3.94 -15.02
N LEU A 318 -13.75 2.93 -15.88
CA LEU A 318 -13.95 1.55 -15.44
C LEU A 318 -12.76 1.04 -14.63
N GLY A 319 -11.55 1.30 -15.09
CA GLY A 319 -10.33 0.95 -14.35
C GLY A 319 -10.27 1.59 -12.97
N ALA A 320 -10.64 2.86 -12.86
CA ALA A 320 -10.68 3.57 -11.58
C ALA A 320 -11.72 2.99 -10.61
N VAL A 321 -12.93 2.65 -11.10
CA VAL A 321 -13.96 1.98 -10.29
C VAL A 321 -13.47 0.62 -9.79
N LEU A 322 -12.88 -0.18 -10.67
CA LEU A 322 -12.32 -1.50 -10.31
C LEU A 322 -11.16 -1.39 -9.31
N MET A 323 -10.30 -0.35 -9.42
CA MET A 323 -9.24 -0.09 -8.43
C MET A 323 -9.80 0.28 -7.07
N GLY A 324 -10.84 1.14 -7.00
CA GLY A 324 -11.47 1.53 -5.75
C GLY A 324 -12.12 0.34 -5.05
N PHE A 325 -12.97 -0.40 -5.78
CA PHE A 325 -13.63 -1.60 -5.26
C PHE A 325 -12.61 -2.69 -4.90
N GLY A 326 -11.72 -3.03 -5.83
CA GLY A 326 -10.74 -4.10 -5.64
C GLY A 326 -9.75 -3.81 -4.53
N GLY A 327 -9.27 -2.55 -4.42
CA GLY A 327 -8.31 -2.16 -3.39
C GLY A 327 -8.87 -2.19 -1.97
N VAL A 328 -10.13 -1.79 -1.77
CA VAL A 328 -10.79 -1.92 -0.47
C VAL A 328 -11.09 -3.39 -0.16
N THR A 329 -11.59 -4.14 -1.13
CA THR A 329 -11.92 -5.57 -0.98
C THR A 329 -10.66 -6.40 -0.68
N ALA A 330 -9.53 -6.09 -1.31
CA ALA A 330 -8.24 -6.74 -1.04
C ALA A 330 -7.53 -6.20 0.21
N LEU A 331 -8.17 -5.33 1.03
CA LEU A 331 -7.59 -4.68 2.21
C LEU A 331 -6.33 -3.85 1.92
N GLY A 332 -6.12 -3.41 0.68
CA GLY A 332 -4.99 -2.56 0.32
C GLY A 332 -4.70 -2.52 -1.18
N CYS A 333 -3.85 -1.57 -1.56
CA CYS A 333 -3.35 -1.40 -2.93
C CYS A 333 -2.00 -2.12 -3.12
N THR A 334 -1.35 -1.90 -4.26
CA THR A 334 0.00 -2.44 -4.52
C THR A 334 1.03 -2.06 -3.45
N VAL A 335 0.96 -0.86 -2.88
CA VAL A 335 1.83 -0.44 -1.76
C VAL A 335 1.31 -1.02 -0.45
N GLY A 336 0.00 -0.93 -0.18
CA GLY A 336 -0.61 -1.42 1.05
C GLY A 336 -0.42 -2.93 1.24
N GLN A 337 -0.76 -3.75 0.26
CA GLN A 337 -0.56 -5.20 0.33
C GLN A 337 0.87 -5.61 -0.03
N GLY A 338 1.43 -4.98 -1.06
CA GLY A 338 2.70 -5.42 -1.61
C GLY A 338 3.94 -4.99 -0.83
N LEU A 339 3.92 -3.83 -0.14
CA LEU A 339 5.01 -3.40 0.72
C LEU A 339 4.62 -3.50 2.19
N SER A 340 3.58 -2.77 2.63
CA SER A 340 3.21 -2.71 4.05
C SER A 340 2.70 -4.05 4.56
N GLY A 341 1.74 -4.67 3.89
CA GLY A 341 1.20 -5.97 4.30
C GLY A 341 2.22 -7.11 4.16
N ALA A 342 2.94 -7.19 3.04
CA ALA A 342 3.97 -8.21 2.84
C ALA A 342 5.16 -8.04 3.81
N SER A 343 5.45 -6.82 4.31
CA SER A 343 6.48 -6.62 5.33
C SER A 343 6.14 -7.24 6.68
N THR A 344 4.85 -7.48 6.95
CA THR A 344 4.38 -8.20 8.15
C THR A 344 4.42 -9.73 7.98
N LEU A 345 4.84 -10.23 6.81
CA LEU A 345 4.84 -11.66 6.43
C LEU A 345 3.44 -12.30 6.49
N ALA A 346 2.36 -11.52 6.33
CA ALA A 346 1.00 -12.03 6.31
C ALA A 346 0.71 -12.79 5.01
N ILE A 347 0.21 -14.02 5.10
CA ILE A 347 -0.17 -14.83 3.94
C ILE A 347 -1.21 -14.13 3.08
N GLY A 348 -2.20 -13.50 3.72
CA GLY A 348 -3.22 -12.74 3.00
C GLY A 348 -2.64 -11.68 2.08
N SER A 349 -1.55 -11.03 2.47
CA SER A 349 -0.88 -10.02 1.65
C SER A 349 -0.23 -10.63 0.40
N PHE A 350 0.42 -11.79 0.53
CA PHE A 350 0.99 -12.49 -0.64
C PHE A 350 -0.09 -12.98 -1.59
N VAL A 351 -1.23 -13.48 -1.07
CA VAL A 351 -2.40 -13.88 -1.87
C VAL A 351 -2.99 -12.69 -2.62
N ALA A 352 -3.17 -11.54 -1.96
CA ALA A 352 -3.67 -10.33 -2.59
C ALA A 352 -2.73 -9.81 -3.69
N VAL A 353 -1.42 -9.79 -3.43
CA VAL A 353 -0.40 -9.41 -4.42
C VAL A 353 -0.41 -10.35 -5.62
N PHE A 354 -0.53 -11.64 -5.40
CA PHE A 354 -0.68 -12.61 -6.48
C PHE A 354 -1.92 -12.30 -7.33
N GLY A 355 -3.07 -12.03 -6.71
CA GLY A 355 -4.29 -11.60 -7.40
C GLY A 355 -4.06 -10.32 -8.23
N ILE A 356 -3.41 -9.30 -7.66
CA ILE A 356 -3.08 -8.04 -8.34
C ILE A 356 -2.22 -8.29 -9.58
N VAL A 357 -1.15 -9.08 -9.44
CA VAL A 357 -0.25 -9.40 -10.56
C VAL A 357 -0.98 -10.20 -11.63
N ALA A 358 -1.75 -11.22 -11.25
CA ALA A 358 -2.52 -12.05 -12.18
C ALA A 358 -3.53 -11.22 -12.98
N GLY A 359 -4.30 -10.35 -12.32
CA GLY A 359 -5.25 -9.45 -12.97
C GLY A 359 -4.57 -8.48 -13.95
N ALA A 360 -3.43 -7.90 -13.54
CA ALA A 360 -2.67 -7.00 -14.40
C ALA A 360 -2.12 -7.73 -15.65
N VAL A 361 -1.48 -8.88 -15.47
CA VAL A 361 -0.91 -9.67 -16.57
C VAL A 361 -1.99 -10.14 -17.52
N ALA A 362 -3.13 -10.62 -17.01
CA ALA A 362 -4.25 -11.05 -17.83
C ALA A 362 -4.77 -9.90 -18.71
N THR A 363 -4.95 -8.71 -18.13
CA THR A 363 -5.42 -7.54 -18.86
C THR A 363 -4.41 -7.06 -19.89
N MET A 364 -3.11 -7.02 -19.57
CA MET A 364 -2.07 -6.63 -20.53
C MET A 364 -2.03 -7.60 -21.73
N LYS A 365 -2.07 -8.91 -21.47
CA LYS A 365 -2.11 -9.92 -22.55
C LYS A 365 -3.36 -9.82 -23.41
N TYR A 366 -4.52 -9.54 -22.77
CA TYR A 366 -5.76 -9.32 -23.51
C TYR A 366 -5.68 -8.07 -24.41
N GLN A 367 -5.09 -6.99 -23.92
CA GLN A 367 -4.91 -5.77 -24.72
C GLN A 367 -3.99 -6.00 -25.91
N ILE A 368 -2.89 -6.77 -25.75
CA ILE A 368 -1.98 -7.15 -26.85
C ILE A 368 -2.68 -8.04 -27.86
N TRP A 369 -3.50 -9.00 -27.42
CA TRP A 369 -4.23 -9.90 -28.33
C TRP A 369 -5.28 -9.17 -29.14
N ARG A 370 -5.87 -8.10 -28.61
CA ARG A 370 -6.90 -7.30 -29.30
C ARG A 370 -6.31 -6.23 -30.22
N ALA A 371 -5.08 -5.77 -30.03
CA ALA A 371 -4.39 -4.79 -30.87
C ALA A 371 -3.86 -5.40 -32.16
#